data_7633a44b59f5658c3177884624a94a22
#
_entry.id   7633a44b59f5658c3177884624a94a22
#
_cell.length_a   1.000
_cell.length_b   1.000
_cell.length_c   1.000
_cell.angle_alpha   90.00
_cell.angle_beta   90.00
_cell.angle_gamma   90.00
#
_symmetry.space_group_name_H-M   'P 1'
#
loop_
_entity.id
_entity.type
_entity.pdbx_description
1 polymer ?
#
loop_
_entity_poly.entity_id
_entity_poly.type
_entity_poly.pdbx_seq_one_letter_code
_entity_poly.pdbx_strand_id
1 'polypeptide(L)'
;LPLEGVDRPARTPAPPDNARFTGLPQLADVASGAQILGPGSQGEGLRAVQATLLDMGFALHGGADGHHGPHTTRALRNFQVHASRTFPAVLPTGALDASTLRALDALAPAPGTRGQTRGLPSAFFDGQQVRVVVALREHRTFLFDTRGQLVDIFPNATGAAASPTRTGIKVVRTKLDQLATEAAGARLWNDRHVFGVRMLDLSWADGRHSGEELHGTNAPALLGTDVSHGCIRHSNEAVRVLHDALSVGDRVAVVEHVDDPHLGVPRPVA
;
A
#
# COMPACT_ATOMS: atom_id res chain seq x y z
N LEU A 1 -28.16 44.54 16.23
CA LEU A 1 -27.77 44.33 14.83
C LEU A 1 -27.53 42.83 14.63
N PRO A 2 -28.27 42.12 13.79
CA PRO A 2 -27.97 40.73 13.45
C PRO A 2 -26.84 40.68 12.47
N LEU A 3 -25.84 39.81 12.74
CA LEU A 3 -24.79 39.50 11.81
C LEU A 3 -25.40 38.65 10.69
N GLU A 4 -25.53 39.22 9.51
CA GLU A 4 -25.86 38.51 8.29
C GLU A 4 -24.73 37.49 8.00
N GLY A 5 -25.01 36.21 8.18
CA GLY A 5 -24.19 35.12 7.69
C GLY A 5 -24.13 35.21 6.17
N VAL A 6 -22.98 35.59 5.62
CA VAL A 6 -22.73 35.52 4.18
C VAL A 6 -22.66 34.03 3.82
N ASP A 7 -23.79 33.51 3.33
CA ASP A 7 -23.90 32.18 2.74
C ASP A 7 -23.01 32.19 1.48
N ARG A 8 -21.75 31.77 1.63
CA ARG A 8 -20.86 31.55 0.47
C ARG A 8 -21.43 30.33 -0.28
N PRO A 9 -21.91 30.52 -1.51
CA PRO A 9 -22.37 29.39 -2.30
C PRO A 9 -21.23 28.37 -2.37
N ALA A 10 -21.52 27.10 -2.04
CA ALA A 10 -20.59 26.02 -2.17
C ALA A 10 -20.05 26.04 -3.61
N ARG A 11 -18.76 26.30 -3.78
CA ARG A 11 -18.12 26.30 -5.09
C ARG A 11 -18.39 24.95 -5.73
N THR A 12 -19.05 24.96 -6.87
CA THR A 12 -19.19 23.77 -7.70
C THR A 12 -17.79 23.22 -7.92
N PRO A 13 -17.53 21.94 -7.60
CA PRO A 13 -16.23 21.35 -7.81
C PRO A 13 -15.80 21.50 -9.27
N ALA A 14 -14.60 22.01 -9.51
CA ALA A 14 -14.08 22.15 -10.85
C ALA A 14 -13.94 20.77 -11.53
N PRO A 15 -14.19 20.65 -12.83
CA PRO A 15 -13.94 19.43 -13.59
C PRO A 15 -12.45 19.06 -13.53
N PRO A 16 -12.09 17.78 -13.79
CA PRO A 16 -10.70 17.37 -13.84
C PRO A 16 -9.90 18.12 -14.90
N ASP A 17 -8.69 18.56 -14.56
CA ASP A 17 -7.80 19.30 -15.46
C ASP A 17 -6.80 18.38 -16.18
N ASN A 18 -6.49 17.20 -15.62
CA ASN A 18 -5.57 16.25 -16.24
C ASN A 18 -6.17 15.69 -17.54
N ALA A 19 -5.39 15.75 -18.63
CA ALA A 19 -5.82 15.29 -19.95
C ALA A 19 -6.26 13.81 -20.00
N ARG A 20 -5.95 13.01 -18.97
CA ARG A 20 -6.44 11.63 -18.83
C ARG A 20 -7.93 11.55 -18.49
N PHE A 21 -8.50 12.61 -17.94
CA PHE A 21 -9.85 12.62 -17.36
C PHE A 21 -10.78 13.65 -18.04
N THR A 22 -10.21 14.60 -18.76
CA THR A 22 -10.98 15.63 -19.46
C THR A 22 -11.86 15.03 -20.57
N GLY A 23 -13.05 15.59 -20.73
CA GLY A 23 -13.98 15.16 -21.80
C GLY A 23 -14.73 13.86 -21.52
N LEU A 24 -14.60 13.27 -20.33
CA LEU A 24 -15.30 12.06 -19.92
C LEU A 24 -16.53 12.40 -19.06
N PRO A 25 -17.78 12.30 -19.59
CA PRO A 25 -18.99 12.71 -18.85
C PRO A 25 -19.14 12.00 -17.51
N GLN A 26 -18.84 10.70 -17.46
CA GLN A 26 -18.89 9.91 -16.22
C GLN A 26 -18.01 10.50 -15.11
N LEU A 27 -16.82 11.02 -15.45
CA LEU A 27 -15.92 11.64 -14.49
C LEU A 27 -16.35 13.07 -14.11
N ALA A 28 -17.06 13.77 -15.01
CA ALA A 28 -17.69 15.04 -14.67
C ALA A 28 -18.80 14.86 -13.62
N ASP A 29 -19.59 13.79 -13.74
CA ASP A 29 -20.61 13.44 -12.73
C ASP A 29 -19.97 13.07 -11.38
N VAL A 30 -18.85 12.35 -11.40
CA VAL A 30 -18.07 12.06 -10.17
C VAL A 30 -17.51 13.36 -9.58
N ALA A 31 -16.91 14.23 -10.38
CA ALA A 31 -16.31 15.48 -9.93
C ALA A 31 -17.33 16.41 -9.25
N SER A 32 -18.56 16.46 -9.80
CA SER A 32 -19.66 17.24 -9.23
C SER A 32 -20.28 16.61 -7.96
N GLY A 33 -19.97 15.35 -7.67
CA GLY A 33 -20.57 14.57 -6.59
C GLY A 33 -21.92 13.95 -6.95
N ALA A 34 -22.36 14.05 -8.21
CA ALA A 34 -23.61 13.45 -8.68
C ALA A 34 -23.54 11.92 -8.75
N GLN A 35 -22.33 11.37 -8.89
CA GLN A 35 -22.11 9.93 -8.98
C GLN A 35 -20.90 9.49 -8.14
N ILE A 36 -20.97 8.26 -7.62
CA ILE A 36 -19.83 7.51 -7.07
C ILE A 36 -19.70 6.22 -7.88
N LEU A 37 -18.48 5.91 -8.36
CA LEU A 37 -18.22 4.64 -9.04
C LEU A 37 -17.69 3.63 -8.04
N GLY A 38 -18.52 2.64 -7.71
CA GLY A 38 -18.20 1.54 -6.81
C GLY A 38 -18.36 0.17 -7.48
N PRO A 39 -18.29 -0.94 -6.71
CA PRO A 39 -18.46 -2.28 -7.24
C PRO A 39 -19.68 -2.42 -8.16
N GLY A 40 -19.46 -2.98 -9.36
CA GLY A 40 -20.48 -3.12 -10.39
C GLY A 40 -20.61 -1.95 -11.35
N SER A 41 -19.99 -0.80 -11.09
CA SER A 41 -19.96 0.32 -12.05
C SER A 41 -19.15 -0.06 -13.30
N GLN A 42 -19.50 0.55 -14.44
CA GLN A 42 -18.84 0.33 -15.71
C GLN A 42 -18.75 1.63 -16.51
N GLY A 43 -17.77 1.76 -17.40
CA GLY A 43 -17.68 2.87 -18.34
C GLY A 43 -16.27 3.32 -18.68
N GLU A 44 -16.19 4.24 -19.65
CA GLU A 44 -14.92 4.77 -20.15
C GLU A 44 -14.18 5.64 -19.11
N GLY A 45 -14.90 6.37 -18.27
CA GLY A 45 -14.31 7.11 -17.16
C GLY A 45 -13.59 6.17 -16.18
N LEU A 46 -14.21 5.05 -15.85
CA LEU A 46 -13.59 4.04 -15.00
C LEU A 46 -12.38 3.37 -15.67
N ARG A 47 -12.46 3.11 -16.99
CA ARG A 47 -11.32 2.59 -17.77
C ARG A 47 -10.14 3.55 -17.75
N ALA A 48 -10.37 4.85 -17.87
CA ALA A 48 -9.32 5.87 -17.78
C ALA A 48 -8.66 5.89 -16.40
N VAL A 49 -9.45 5.76 -15.33
CA VAL A 49 -8.95 5.66 -13.96
C VAL A 49 -8.12 4.39 -13.77
N GLN A 50 -8.58 3.25 -14.25
CA GLN A 50 -7.84 1.98 -14.19
C GLN A 50 -6.50 2.07 -14.93
N ALA A 51 -6.48 2.63 -16.13
CA ALA A 51 -5.26 2.86 -16.91
C ALA A 51 -4.28 3.77 -16.15
N THR A 52 -4.80 4.81 -15.50
CA THR A 52 -4.00 5.72 -14.69
C THR A 52 -3.38 4.99 -13.49
N LEU A 53 -4.15 4.18 -12.76
CA LEU A 53 -3.63 3.41 -11.64
C LEU A 53 -2.50 2.45 -12.06
N LEU A 54 -2.65 1.79 -13.22
CA LEU A 54 -1.59 0.94 -13.80
C LEU A 54 -0.32 1.74 -14.12
N ASP A 55 -0.48 2.90 -14.73
CA ASP A 55 0.66 3.78 -15.07
C ASP A 55 1.35 4.36 -13.81
N MET A 56 0.61 4.49 -12.72
CA MET A 56 1.12 4.87 -11.40
C MET A 56 1.80 3.72 -10.64
N GLY A 57 1.75 2.50 -11.17
CA GLY A 57 2.41 1.32 -10.58
C GLY A 57 1.53 0.45 -9.69
N PHE A 58 0.22 0.70 -9.61
CA PHE A 58 -0.70 -0.17 -8.87
C PHE A 58 -1.05 -1.41 -9.67
N ALA A 59 -1.01 -2.59 -9.05
CA ALA A 59 -1.39 -3.83 -9.68
C ALA A 59 -2.91 -3.89 -9.91
N LEU A 60 -3.31 -4.21 -11.14
CA LEU A 60 -4.69 -4.38 -11.53
C LEU A 60 -4.80 -5.61 -12.44
N HIS A 61 -5.17 -6.76 -11.87
CA HIS A 61 -5.41 -7.96 -12.65
C HIS A 61 -6.65 -7.76 -13.54
N GLY A 62 -6.52 -8.10 -14.82
CA GLY A 62 -7.54 -7.84 -15.82
C GLY A 62 -7.32 -6.54 -16.61
N GLY A 63 -6.39 -5.68 -16.16
CA GLY A 63 -6.07 -4.44 -16.86
C GLY A 63 -7.16 -3.37 -16.75
N ALA A 64 -7.14 -2.40 -17.65
CA ALA A 64 -8.14 -1.34 -17.73
C ALA A 64 -9.34 -1.80 -18.59
N ASP A 65 -10.21 -2.60 -18.00
CA ASP A 65 -11.38 -3.20 -18.66
C ASP A 65 -12.65 -2.33 -18.59
N GLY A 66 -12.63 -1.28 -17.77
CA GLY A 66 -13.78 -0.40 -17.55
C GLY A 66 -14.81 -0.97 -16.58
N HIS A 67 -14.54 -2.07 -15.87
CA HIS A 67 -15.44 -2.70 -14.90
C HIS A 67 -14.90 -2.57 -13.48
N HIS A 68 -15.73 -2.14 -12.54
CA HIS A 68 -15.35 -2.04 -11.14
C HIS A 68 -15.53 -3.39 -10.42
N GLY A 69 -14.55 -4.26 -10.58
CA GLY A 69 -14.45 -5.53 -9.88
C GLY A 69 -13.58 -5.45 -8.60
N PRO A 70 -13.34 -6.60 -7.94
CA PRO A 70 -12.53 -6.67 -6.71
C PRO A 70 -11.11 -6.13 -6.88
N HIS A 71 -10.49 -6.32 -8.05
CA HIS A 71 -9.14 -5.81 -8.33
C HIS A 71 -9.11 -4.28 -8.43
N THR A 72 -10.13 -3.67 -9.05
CA THR A 72 -10.31 -2.21 -9.10
C THR A 72 -10.54 -1.64 -7.72
N THR A 73 -11.41 -2.29 -6.91
CA THR A 73 -11.64 -1.90 -5.51
C THR A 73 -10.33 -1.89 -4.71
N ARG A 74 -9.49 -2.92 -4.86
CA ARG A 74 -8.19 -3.01 -4.17
C ARG A 74 -7.24 -1.92 -4.64
N ALA A 75 -7.08 -1.74 -5.95
CA ALA A 75 -6.19 -0.73 -6.51
C ALA A 75 -6.59 0.70 -6.10
N LEU A 76 -7.89 1.03 -6.15
CA LEU A 76 -8.40 2.31 -5.66
C LEU A 76 -8.16 2.49 -4.17
N ARG A 77 -8.42 1.47 -3.33
CA ARG A 77 -8.18 1.56 -1.89
C ARG A 77 -6.69 1.80 -1.59
N ASN A 78 -5.79 1.13 -2.27
CA ASN A 78 -4.34 1.34 -2.12
C ASN A 78 -3.93 2.76 -2.55
N PHE A 79 -4.47 3.25 -3.67
CA PHE A 79 -4.29 4.64 -4.07
C PHE A 79 -4.81 5.61 -2.99
N GLN A 80 -6.00 5.38 -2.46
CA GLN A 80 -6.61 6.21 -1.41
C GLN A 80 -5.76 6.22 -0.13
N VAL A 81 -5.26 5.06 0.32
CA VAL A 81 -4.33 4.96 1.46
C VAL A 81 -3.07 5.80 1.21
N HIS A 82 -2.53 5.74 0.00
CA HIS A 82 -1.37 6.55 -0.38
C HIS A 82 -1.70 8.04 -0.43
N ALA A 83 -2.78 8.41 -1.12
CA ALA A 83 -3.18 9.79 -1.35
C ALA A 83 -3.65 10.51 -0.08
N SER A 84 -4.23 9.81 0.89
CA SER A 84 -4.77 10.40 2.13
C SER A 84 -3.74 11.19 2.94
N ARG A 85 -2.45 10.92 2.78
CA ARG A 85 -1.36 11.68 3.42
C ARG A 85 -1.30 13.14 2.93
N THR A 86 -1.61 13.38 1.67
CA THR A 86 -1.60 14.71 1.03
C THR A 86 -3.00 15.29 0.88
N PHE A 87 -4.00 14.41 0.76
CA PHE A 87 -5.41 14.74 0.57
C PHE A 87 -6.26 14.13 1.70
N PRO A 88 -6.36 14.78 2.87
CA PRO A 88 -7.01 14.19 4.06
C PRO A 88 -8.50 13.85 3.87
N ALA A 89 -9.18 14.43 2.86
CA ALA A 89 -10.56 14.12 2.53
C ALA A 89 -10.73 12.77 1.78
N VAL A 90 -9.63 12.16 1.32
CA VAL A 90 -9.66 10.87 0.64
C VAL A 90 -9.73 9.75 1.67
N LEU A 91 -10.81 8.99 1.64
CA LEU A 91 -11.04 7.84 2.52
C LEU A 91 -10.80 6.53 1.76
N PRO A 92 -10.23 5.49 2.39
CA PRO A 92 -9.88 4.22 1.73
C PRO A 92 -11.10 3.31 1.53
N THR A 93 -12.10 3.78 0.80
CA THR A 93 -13.36 3.06 0.53
C THR A 93 -13.24 2.03 -0.58
N GLY A 94 -12.28 2.22 -1.50
CA GLY A 94 -12.17 1.45 -2.73
C GLY A 94 -13.16 1.87 -3.83
N ALA A 95 -13.96 2.90 -3.62
CA ALA A 95 -14.84 3.52 -4.61
C ALA A 95 -14.26 4.85 -5.10
N LEU A 96 -14.58 5.26 -6.32
CA LEU A 96 -14.17 6.54 -6.88
C LEU A 96 -15.24 7.59 -6.57
N ASP A 97 -14.94 8.47 -5.64
CA ASP A 97 -15.71 9.66 -5.31
C ASP A 97 -14.99 10.95 -5.79
N ALA A 98 -15.63 12.09 -5.60
CA ALA A 98 -15.08 13.39 -6.01
C ALA A 98 -13.73 13.71 -5.35
N SER A 99 -13.51 13.30 -4.10
CA SER A 99 -12.24 13.53 -3.40
C SER A 99 -11.12 12.66 -3.95
N THR A 100 -11.41 11.40 -4.23
CA THR A 100 -10.50 10.45 -4.86
C THR A 100 -10.14 10.88 -6.28
N LEU A 101 -11.13 11.32 -7.07
CA LEU A 101 -10.88 11.80 -8.43
C LEU A 101 -9.97 13.03 -8.44
N ARG A 102 -10.19 14.00 -7.53
CA ARG A 102 -9.29 15.17 -7.39
C ARG A 102 -7.87 14.78 -7.03
N ALA A 103 -7.69 13.81 -6.17
CA ALA A 103 -6.36 13.31 -5.82
C ALA A 103 -5.69 12.62 -7.02
N LEU A 104 -6.43 11.80 -7.79
CA LEU A 104 -5.95 11.20 -9.04
C LEU A 104 -5.56 12.28 -10.05
N ASP A 105 -6.40 13.29 -10.23
CA ASP A 105 -6.15 14.40 -11.16
C ASP A 105 -4.84 15.13 -10.86
N ALA A 106 -4.57 15.37 -9.57
CA ALA A 106 -3.36 16.04 -9.11
C ALA A 106 -2.10 15.17 -9.15
N LEU A 107 -2.22 13.85 -8.94
CA LEU A 107 -1.08 12.93 -8.79
C LEU A 107 -0.79 12.11 -10.04
N ALA A 108 -1.73 12.03 -10.99
CA ALA A 108 -1.56 11.24 -12.19
C ALA A 108 -0.41 11.77 -13.05
N PRO A 109 0.44 10.90 -13.60
CA PRO A 109 1.46 11.29 -14.54
C PRO A 109 0.82 11.78 -15.85
N ALA A 110 1.58 12.51 -16.65
CA ALA A 110 1.11 12.93 -17.98
C ALA A 110 0.68 11.71 -18.82
N PRO A 111 -0.31 11.86 -19.74
CA PRO A 111 -0.73 10.78 -20.62
C PRO A 111 0.45 10.14 -21.35
N GLY A 112 0.47 8.80 -21.45
CA GLY A 112 1.54 8.05 -22.09
C GLY A 112 2.82 7.91 -21.29
N THR A 113 2.92 8.52 -20.10
CA THR A 113 4.04 8.31 -19.18
C THR A 113 3.67 7.27 -18.13
N ARG A 114 4.63 6.39 -17.85
CA ARG A 114 4.57 5.45 -16.72
C ARG A 114 5.61 5.86 -15.71
N GLY A 115 5.26 5.84 -14.46
CA GLY A 115 6.20 6.17 -13.42
C GLY A 115 5.63 5.88 -12.06
N GLN A 116 6.54 5.57 -11.14
CA GLN A 116 6.16 5.38 -9.76
C GLN A 116 5.66 6.71 -9.20
N THR A 117 4.49 6.67 -8.60
CA THR A 117 3.93 7.85 -7.94
C THR A 117 4.84 8.27 -6.80
N ARG A 118 5.12 9.56 -6.70
CA ARG A 118 5.92 10.14 -5.62
C ARG A 118 5.39 9.67 -4.25
N GLY A 119 6.30 9.17 -3.41
CA GLY A 119 5.97 8.66 -2.07
C GLY A 119 5.53 7.19 -2.04
N LEU A 120 5.55 6.47 -3.17
CA LEU A 120 5.52 5.01 -3.20
C LEU A 120 6.96 4.48 -3.32
N PRO A 121 7.34 3.44 -2.55
CA PRO A 121 8.66 2.85 -2.65
C PRO A 121 8.81 2.06 -3.94
N SER A 122 10.04 1.92 -4.42
CA SER A 122 10.37 1.04 -5.54
C SER A 122 10.32 -0.43 -5.13
N ALA A 123 9.90 -1.31 -6.06
CA ALA A 123 10.03 -2.75 -5.93
C ALA A 123 11.48 -3.25 -6.16
N PHE A 124 12.45 -2.34 -6.14
CA PHE A 124 13.88 -2.65 -6.29
C PHE A 124 14.65 -2.00 -5.15
N PHE A 125 15.63 -2.72 -4.64
CA PHE A 125 16.58 -2.23 -3.65
C PHE A 125 18.00 -2.51 -4.19
N ASP A 126 18.81 -1.47 -4.40
CA ASP A 126 20.08 -1.56 -5.09
C ASP A 126 20.04 -2.35 -6.40
N GLY A 127 18.96 -2.15 -7.18
CA GLY A 127 18.72 -2.84 -8.44
C GLY A 127 18.22 -4.28 -8.32
N GLN A 128 18.13 -4.83 -7.12
CA GLN A 128 17.58 -6.17 -6.90
C GLN A 128 16.09 -6.09 -6.63
N GLN A 129 15.31 -6.89 -7.36
CA GLN A 129 13.86 -6.93 -7.13
C GLN A 129 13.54 -7.47 -5.74
N VAL A 130 12.64 -6.77 -5.05
CA VAL A 130 12.08 -7.17 -3.77
C VAL A 130 10.56 -7.38 -3.89
N ARG A 131 10.03 -8.29 -3.09
CA ARG A 131 8.59 -8.56 -3.04
C ARG A 131 7.90 -7.74 -1.95
N VAL A 132 8.64 -7.27 -0.98
CA VAL A 132 8.13 -6.47 0.13
C VAL A 132 9.09 -5.33 0.42
N VAL A 133 8.52 -4.15 0.67
CA VAL A 133 9.22 -3.03 1.30
C VAL A 133 8.53 -2.71 2.61
N VAL A 134 9.27 -2.72 3.71
CA VAL A 134 8.82 -2.27 5.03
C VAL A 134 9.42 -0.90 5.28
N ALA A 135 8.60 0.14 5.32
CA ALA A 135 9.01 1.51 5.63
C ALA A 135 8.68 1.81 7.09
N LEU A 136 9.73 1.97 7.90
CA LEU A 136 9.62 2.04 9.36
C LEU A 136 8.90 3.32 9.82
N ARG A 137 9.29 4.47 9.29
CA ARG A 137 8.72 5.77 9.68
C ARG A 137 7.27 5.96 9.24
N GLU A 138 6.89 5.36 8.14
CA GLU A 138 5.52 5.39 7.65
C GLU A 138 4.63 4.36 8.32
N HIS A 139 5.19 3.39 9.06
CA HIS A 139 4.49 2.21 9.57
C HIS A 139 3.68 1.51 8.48
N ARG A 140 4.32 1.30 7.32
CA ARG A 140 3.69 0.68 6.15
C ARG A 140 4.54 -0.44 5.58
N THR A 141 3.86 -1.48 5.18
CA THR A 141 4.40 -2.60 4.41
C THR A 141 3.77 -2.60 3.03
N PHE A 142 4.61 -2.59 2.01
CA PHE A 142 4.21 -2.57 0.61
C PHE A 142 4.50 -3.93 0.01
N LEU A 143 3.48 -4.59 -0.53
CA LEU A 143 3.60 -5.88 -1.22
C LEU A 143 3.59 -5.65 -2.73
N PHE A 144 4.57 -6.22 -3.43
CA PHE A 144 4.69 -6.16 -4.88
C PHE A 144 4.50 -7.55 -5.51
N ASP A 145 4.01 -7.58 -6.76
CA ASP A 145 3.99 -8.78 -7.57
C ASP A 145 5.37 -9.07 -8.19
N THR A 146 5.48 -10.16 -8.94
CA THR A 146 6.71 -10.57 -9.63
C THR A 146 7.10 -9.62 -10.77
N ARG A 147 6.24 -8.69 -11.16
CA ARG A 147 6.50 -7.64 -12.15
C ARG A 147 6.87 -6.30 -11.49
N GLY A 148 6.92 -6.24 -10.16
CA GLY A 148 7.21 -5.04 -9.41
C GLY A 148 6.03 -4.06 -9.32
N GLN A 149 4.81 -4.51 -9.61
CA GLN A 149 3.61 -3.70 -9.41
C GLN A 149 3.10 -3.83 -7.98
N LEU A 150 2.64 -2.73 -7.39
CA LEU A 150 2.13 -2.68 -6.03
C LEU A 150 0.78 -3.42 -5.94
N VAL A 151 0.78 -4.50 -5.17
CA VAL A 151 -0.42 -5.35 -4.94
C VAL A 151 -1.23 -4.84 -3.76
N ASP A 152 -0.55 -4.50 -2.65
CA ASP A 152 -1.25 -4.05 -1.44
C ASP A 152 -0.36 -3.20 -0.53
N ILE A 153 -1.00 -2.40 0.34
CA ILE A 153 -0.35 -1.58 1.38
C ILE A 153 -0.99 -1.94 2.73
N PHE A 154 -0.17 -2.34 3.68
CA PHE A 154 -0.63 -2.71 5.02
C PHE A 154 -0.04 -1.80 6.09
N PRO A 155 -0.80 -1.41 7.12
CA PRO A 155 -0.23 -0.87 8.34
C PRO A 155 0.60 -1.94 9.05
N ASN A 156 1.68 -1.53 9.72
CA ASN A 156 2.50 -2.41 10.52
C ASN A 156 2.82 -1.77 11.88
N ALA A 157 3.34 -2.58 12.80
CA ALA A 157 4.03 -2.11 14.00
C ALA A 157 5.44 -2.71 14.01
N THR A 158 6.42 -1.93 14.43
CA THR A 158 7.83 -2.25 14.32
C THR A 158 8.52 -2.25 15.68
N GLY A 159 9.84 -2.49 15.71
CA GLY A 159 10.61 -2.60 16.94
C GLY A 159 10.66 -1.30 17.72
N ALA A 160 10.48 -1.40 19.04
CA ALA A 160 10.68 -0.28 19.96
C ALA A 160 12.14 0.20 19.96
N ALA A 161 12.39 1.42 20.44
CA ALA A 161 13.73 2.02 20.47
C ALA A 161 14.79 1.14 21.16
N ALA A 162 14.40 0.34 22.15
CA ALA A 162 15.31 -0.59 22.85
C ALA A 162 15.63 -1.86 22.03
N SER A 163 14.83 -2.18 21.03
CA SER A 163 14.99 -3.35 20.17
C SER A 163 14.43 -3.04 18.76
N PRO A 164 15.09 -2.15 17.99
CA PRO A 164 14.56 -1.66 16.74
C PRO A 164 14.57 -2.74 15.65
N THR A 165 13.60 -2.66 14.75
CA THR A 165 13.66 -3.39 13.48
C THR A 165 14.81 -2.84 12.64
N ARG A 166 15.69 -3.71 12.17
CA ARG A 166 16.93 -3.31 11.49
C ARG A 166 16.70 -3.17 9.98
N THR A 167 17.21 -2.10 9.41
CA THR A 167 17.16 -1.83 7.96
C THR A 167 18.07 -2.77 7.17
N GLY A 168 17.79 -2.92 5.88
CA GLY A 168 18.55 -3.72 4.93
C GLY A 168 17.73 -4.80 4.24
N ILE A 169 18.39 -5.60 3.40
CA ILE A 169 17.78 -6.70 2.66
C ILE A 169 17.72 -7.95 3.51
N LYS A 170 16.54 -8.50 3.59
CA LYS A 170 16.23 -9.79 4.21
C LYS A 170 15.57 -10.72 3.20
N VAL A 171 15.53 -12.00 3.54
CA VAL A 171 14.96 -13.06 2.71
C VAL A 171 14.00 -13.90 3.54
N VAL A 172 12.86 -14.26 3.00
CA VAL A 172 11.93 -15.19 3.64
C VAL A 172 12.60 -16.55 3.74
N ARG A 173 12.88 -16.99 4.96
CA ARG A 173 13.57 -18.25 5.25
C ARG A 173 12.60 -19.39 5.47
N THR A 174 11.54 -19.13 6.24
CA THR A 174 10.55 -20.13 6.61
C THR A 174 9.18 -19.51 6.68
N LYS A 175 8.16 -20.29 6.39
CA LYS A 175 6.76 -19.91 6.49
C LYS A 175 6.07 -20.83 7.46
N LEU A 176 5.40 -20.27 8.46
CA LEU A 176 4.66 -21.00 9.48
C LEU A 176 3.16 -20.81 9.27
N ASP A 177 2.43 -21.92 9.21
CA ASP A 177 0.98 -21.91 9.22
C ASP A 177 0.44 -21.53 10.61
N GLN A 178 -0.87 -21.57 10.78
CA GLN A 178 -1.50 -21.15 12.04
C GLN A 178 -1.07 -22.04 13.21
N LEU A 179 -1.04 -23.35 13.06
CA LEU A 179 -0.70 -24.26 14.14
C LEU A 179 0.74 -24.10 14.60
N ALA A 180 1.68 -24.01 13.65
CA ALA A 180 3.09 -23.80 13.94
C ALA A 180 3.34 -22.41 14.55
N THR A 181 2.63 -21.36 14.08
CA THR A 181 2.70 -20.00 14.62
C THR A 181 2.21 -19.96 16.08
N GLU A 182 1.07 -20.58 16.37
CA GLU A 182 0.53 -20.67 17.72
C GLU A 182 1.45 -21.48 18.66
N ALA A 183 2.05 -22.55 18.18
CA ALA A 183 3.03 -23.35 18.95
C ALA A 183 4.29 -22.52 19.25
N ALA A 184 4.77 -21.72 18.31
CA ALA A 184 5.89 -20.80 18.53
C ALA A 184 5.56 -19.75 19.59
N GLY A 185 4.38 -19.13 19.53
CA GLY A 185 3.93 -18.14 20.53
C GLY A 185 3.82 -18.73 21.93
N ALA A 186 3.21 -19.91 22.08
CA ALA A 186 3.11 -20.62 23.35
C ALA A 186 4.49 -20.94 23.95
N ARG A 187 5.42 -21.39 23.10
CA ARG A 187 6.79 -21.76 23.53
C ARG A 187 7.64 -20.55 23.94
N LEU A 188 7.60 -19.46 23.15
CA LEU A 188 8.52 -18.34 23.30
C LEU A 188 7.99 -17.27 24.26
N TRP A 189 6.67 -17.08 24.34
CA TRP A 189 6.04 -15.99 25.06
C TRP A 189 4.96 -16.41 26.03
N ASN A 190 4.70 -17.71 26.17
CA ASN A 190 3.57 -18.25 26.94
C ASN A 190 2.21 -17.66 26.50
N ASP A 191 2.12 -17.24 25.24
CA ASP A 191 0.92 -16.70 24.61
C ASP A 191 0.83 -17.24 23.17
N ARG A 192 -0.06 -18.21 22.95
CA ARG A 192 -0.24 -18.83 21.63
C ARG A 192 -0.73 -17.88 20.54
N HIS A 193 -1.26 -16.72 20.90
CA HIS A 193 -1.86 -15.76 19.95
C HIS A 193 -1.00 -14.53 19.69
N VAL A 194 0.13 -14.39 20.38
CA VAL A 194 1.01 -13.21 20.28
C VAL A 194 1.49 -12.94 18.85
N PHE A 195 1.73 -14.00 18.07
CA PHE A 195 2.16 -13.92 16.66
C PHE A 195 0.99 -13.99 15.67
N GLY A 196 -0.25 -13.98 16.14
CA GLY A 196 -1.44 -14.10 15.29
C GLY A 196 -1.54 -15.45 14.61
N VAL A 197 -1.83 -15.44 13.30
CA VAL A 197 -2.26 -16.65 12.56
C VAL A 197 -1.27 -17.16 11.52
N ARG A 198 -0.23 -16.38 11.19
CA ARG A 198 0.83 -16.71 10.21
C ARG A 198 2.12 -16.03 10.61
N MET A 199 3.24 -16.64 10.24
CA MET A 199 4.56 -16.06 10.43
C MET A 199 5.45 -16.36 9.22
N LEU A 200 6.25 -15.38 8.83
CA LEU A 200 7.33 -15.52 7.87
C LEU A 200 8.63 -15.12 8.59
N ASP A 201 9.46 -16.09 8.85
CA ASP A 201 10.76 -15.89 9.48
C ASP A 201 11.76 -15.38 8.45
N LEU A 202 12.58 -14.40 8.83
CA LEU A 202 13.51 -13.72 7.96
C LEU A 202 14.97 -14.05 8.30
N SER A 203 15.78 -14.19 7.28
CA SER A 203 17.24 -14.16 7.37
C SER A 203 17.80 -12.92 6.70
N TRP A 204 19.03 -12.55 7.02
CA TRP A 204 19.81 -11.63 6.19
C TRP A 204 20.07 -12.24 4.82
N ALA A 205 20.41 -11.42 3.82
CA ALA A 205 20.71 -11.88 2.47
C ALA A 205 21.93 -12.84 2.43
N ASP A 206 22.81 -12.78 3.42
CA ASP A 206 23.96 -13.69 3.60
C ASP A 206 23.60 -15.02 4.30
N GLY A 207 22.32 -15.25 4.60
CA GLY A 207 21.80 -16.45 5.23
C GLY A 207 21.83 -16.47 6.75
N ARG A 208 22.43 -15.48 7.41
CA ARG A 208 22.38 -15.38 8.89
C ARG A 208 20.97 -15.12 9.36
N HIS A 209 20.55 -15.77 10.45
CA HIS A 209 19.25 -15.52 11.05
C HIS A 209 19.12 -14.05 11.49
N SER A 210 18.03 -13.39 11.11
CA SER A 210 17.82 -11.99 11.48
C SER A 210 17.24 -11.84 12.88
N GLY A 211 16.47 -12.81 13.36
CA GLY A 211 15.68 -12.71 14.57
C GLY A 211 14.49 -11.77 14.43
N GLU A 212 14.07 -11.53 13.21
CA GLU A 212 12.94 -10.68 12.87
C GLU A 212 12.00 -11.45 11.95
N GLU A 213 10.70 -11.29 12.15
CA GLU A 213 9.66 -11.96 11.41
C GLU A 213 8.59 -10.96 10.95
N LEU A 214 7.90 -11.31 9.85
CA LEU A 214 6.61 -10.75 9.50
C LEU A 214 5.55 -11.67 10.11
N HIS A 215 4.72 -11.17 11.02
CA HIS A 215 3.71 -12.01 11.67
C HIS A 215 2.43 -11.24 11.97
N GLY A 216 1.36 -11.97 12.31
CA GLY A 216 0.11 -11.38 12.76
C GLY A 216 0.21 -10.82 14.18
N THR A 217 -0.92 -10.42 14.75
CA THR A 217 -0.97 -9.90 16.12
C THR A 217 -2.29 -10.18 16.81
N ASN A 218 -2.26 -10.34 18.14
CA ASN A 218 -3.43 -10.31 19.00
C ASN A 218 -3.78 -8.89 19.48
N ALA A 219 -2.95 -7.89 19.14
CA ALA A 219 -3.11 -6.48 19.54
C ALA A 219 -3.14 -5.53 18.32
N PRO A 220 -4.16 -5.60 17.44
CA PRO A 220 -4.21 -4.81 16.21
C PRO A 220 -4.30 -3.30 16.46
N ALA A 221 -4.73 -2.86 17.62
CA ALA A 221 -4.77 -1.44 18.01
C ALA A 221 -3.36 -0.80 18.11
N LEU A 222 -2.30 -1.60 18.19
CA LEU A 222 -0.91 -1.13 18.25
C LEU A 222 -0.27 -0.96 16.84
N LEU A 223 -0.97 -1.28 15.78
CA LEU A 223 -0.47 -1.01 14.42
C LEU A 223 -0.32 0.49 14.21
N GLY A 224 0.79 0.89 13.59
CA GLY A 224 1.19 2.29 13.44
C GLY A 224 2.14 2.78 14.55
N THR A 225 2.69 1.89 15.40
CA THR A 225 3.57 2.25 16.51
C THR A 225 4.82 1.37 16.57
N ASP A 226 5.83 1.81 17.35
CA ASP A 226 7.09 1.10 17.62
C ASP A 226 7.01 0.39 18.98
N VAL A 227 6.58 -0.88 18.98
CA VAL A 227 6.25 -1.61 20.23
C VAL A 227 6.77 -3.05 20.26
N SER A 228 7.37 -3.55 19.19
CA SER A 228 7.85 -4.93 19.14
C SER A 228 9.29 -5.07 19.62
N HIS A 229 9.79 -6.31 19.66
CA HIS A 229 11.19 -6.62 19.93
C HIS A 229 12.01 -6.82 18.64
N GLY A 230 11.66 -6.06 17.58
CA GLY A 230 12.32 -6.10 16.28
C GLY A 230 11.47 -6.70 15.17
N CYS A 231 10.48 -7.53 15.48
CA CYS A 231 9.57 -8.12 14.50
C CYS A 231 8.62 -7.08 13.88
N ILE A 232 8.11 -7.38 12.70
CA ILE A 232 7.16 -6.55 11.98
C ILE A 232 5.77 -7.16 12.12
N ARG A 233 4.92 -6.51 12.90
CA ARG A 233 3.56 -6.98 13.20
C ARG A 233 2.57 -6.45 12.16
N HIS A 234 1.64 -7.30 11.77
CA HIS A 234 0.55 -6.97 10.84
C HIS A 234 -0.80 -7.42 11.44
N SER A 235 -1.90 -6.95 10.86
CA SER A 235 -3.18 -7.58 11.16
C SER A 235 -3.18 -9.04 10.71
N ASN A 236 -4.03 -9.87 11.32
CA ASN A 236 -4.15 -11.28 10.93
C ASN A 236 -4.62 -11.46 9.48
N GLU A 237 -5.39 -10.51 8.95
CA GLU A 237 -5.78 -10.48 7.54
C GLU A 237 -4.57 -10.18 6.64
N ALA A 238 -3.83 -9.12 6.95
CA ALA A 238 -2.66 -8.71 6.16
C ALA A 238 -1.57 -9.78 6.13
N VAL A 239 -1.27 -10.42 7.28
CA VAL A 239 -0.24 -11.47 7.29
C VAL A 239 -0.65 -12.71 6.51
N ARG A 240 -1.95 -13.04 6.42
CA ARG A 240 -2.42 -14.11 5.51
C ARG A 240 -2.10 -13.75 4.06
N VAL A 241 -2.42 -12.52 3.63
CA VAL A 241 -2.11 -12.06 2.26
C VAL A 241 -0.62 -12.12 1.98
N LEU A 242 0.22 -11.62 2.90
CA LEU A 242 1.68 -11.71 2.78
C LEU A 242 2.16 -13.15 2.70
N HIS A 243 1.66 -14.02 3.59
CA HIS A 243 2.03 -15.42 3.63
C HIS A 243 1.66 -16.15 2.34
N ASP A 244 0.49 -15.90 1.78
CA ASP A 244 0.03 -16.56 0.56
C ASP A 244 0.75 -16.03 -0.70
N ALA A 245 1.13 -14.75 -0.71
CA ALA A 245 1.79 -14.12 -1.85
C ALA A 245 3.31 -14.35 -1.91
N LEU A 246 3.94 -14.64 -0.77
CA LEU A 246 5.40 -14.76 -0.67
C LEU A 246 5.84 -16.22 -0.65
N SER A 247 7.00 -16.47 -1.22
CA SER A 247 7.69 -17.77 -1.21
C SER A 247 9.00 -17.69 -0.41
N VAL A 248 9.48 -18.83 0.06
CA VAL A 248 10.85 -18.94 0.61
C VAL A 248 11.82 -18.49 -0.47
N GLY A 249 12.75 -17.60 -0.11
CA GLY A 249 13.69 -16.97 -1.03
C GLY A 249 13.27 -15.59 -1.52
N ASP A 250 12.02 -15.18 -1.33
CA ASP A 250 11.57 -13.81 -1.67
C ASP A 250 12.27 -12.77 -0.79
N ARG A 251 12.68 -11.65 -1.42
CA ARG A 251 13.38 -10.57 -0.75
C ARG A 251 12.43 -9.57 -0.11
N VAL A 252 12.82 -9.12 1.08
CA VAL A 252 12.15 -8.10 1.88
C VAL A 252 13.17 -6.97 2.14
N ALA A 253 12.90 -5.78 1.66
CA ALA A 253 13.68 -4.59 2.01
C ALA A 253 13.05 -3.92 3.24
N VAL A 254 13.84 -3.65 4.25
CA VAL A 254 13.46 -2.82 5.40
C VAL A 254 14.22 -1.51 5.30
N VAL A 255 13.49 -0.40 5.25
CA VAL A 255 14.03 0.96 5.07
C VAL A 255 13.48 1.91 6.11
N GLU A 256 14.20 3.01 6.38
CA GLU A 256 13.69 4.05 7.28
C GLU A 256 12.49 4.76 6.66
N HIS A 257 12.57 5.13 5.38
CA HIS A 257 11.56 5.90 4.65
C HIS A 257 11.28 5.32 3.27
N VAL A 258 10.11 5.62 2.71
CA VAL A 258 9.71 5.20 1.35
C VAL A 258 10.58 5.80 0.24
N ASP A 259 11.32 6.85 0.52
CA ASP A 259 12.26 7.53 -0.40
C ASP A 259 13.73 7.22 -0.10
N ASP A 260 13.98 6.11 0.60
CA ASP A 260 15.34 5.62 0.87
C ASP A 260 16.16 5.55 -0.43
N PRO A 261 17.39 6.09 -0.46
CA PRO A 261 18.21 6.16 -1.68
C PRO A 261 18.60 4.80 -2.26
N HIS A 262 18.55 3.72 -1.48
CA HIS A 262 18.73 2.36 -1.96
C HIS A 262 17.51 1.81 -2.72
N LEU A 263 16.33 2.43 -2.56
CA LEU A 263 15.13 2.04 -3.30
C LEU A 263 15.20 2.57 -4.73
N GLY A 264 15.36 1.67 -5.68
CA GLY A 264 15.43 1.97 -7.10
C GLY A 264 16.40 1.08 -7.86
N VAL A 265 16.48 1.35 -9.17
CA VAL A 265 17.56 0.80 -10.00
C VAL A 265 18.74 1.77 -9.93
N PRO A 266 19.96 1.32 -9.66
CA PRO A 266 21.13 2.19 -9.67
C PRO A 266 21.18 2.97 -10.98
N ARG A 267 21.28 4.30 -10.90
CA ARG A 267 21.55 5.10 -12.10
C ARG A 267 22.93 4.69 -12.61
N PRO A 268 23.08 4.45 -13.92
CA PRO A 268 24.43 4.28 -14.49
C PRO A 268 25.27 5.49 -14.04
N VAL A 269 26.43 5.20 -13.47
CA VAL A 269 27.42 6.26 -13.19
C VAL A 269 27.82 6.81 -14.55
N ALA A 270 27.53 8.09 -14.79
CA ALA A 270 27.85 8.78 -16.03
C ALA A 270 29.37 8.95 -16.19
#